data_01beeabdbd292aa5e8152e08e621ef79
#
_entry.id   01beeabdbd292aa5e8152e08e621ef79
#
_cell.length_a   1.000
_cell.length_b   1.000
_cell.length_c   1.000
_cell.angle_alpha   90.00
_cell.angle_beta   90.00
_cell.angle_gamma   90.00
#
_symmetry.space_group_name_H-M   'P 1'
#
loop_
_entity.id
_entity.type
_entity.pdbx_description
1 polymer ?
#
loop_
_entity_poly.entity_id
_entity_poly.type
_entity_poly.pdbx_seq_one_letter_code
_entity_poly.pdbx_strand_id
1 'polypeptide(L)'
;EGRAVSIQREQHFIASNIAMSCMGAPIFDAQGALAAVLDISSCRADIEGPVVQLIAQAVSDAAGQIEADHFCDFHSGLRILRGAGDRTRSPVLLAVDADDLVVGATLAARKQFGLPLRTDFTPKPASDVLGDSKARGTGFESAERRELRRAIARADGNMSEAARALGVSRSTLYRRASKLGLVN
;
A
#
# COMPACT_ATOMS: atom_id res chain seq x y z
N GLU A 1 2.34 -16.61 15.19
CA GLU A 1 3.14 -16.76 13.96
C GLU A 1 2.73 -15.79 12.84
N GLY A 2 1.56 -15.13 12.94
CA GLY A 2 1.11 -14.10 11.98
C GLY A 2 0.91 -14.62 10.54
N ARG A 3 0.47 -15.85 10.39
CA ARG A 3 0.16 -16.47 9.08
C ARG A 3 -1.17 -17.20 9.12
N ALA A 4 -1.80 -17.37 7.96
CA ALA A 4 -2.98 -18.19 7.80
C ALA A 4 -2.69 -19.64 8.20
N VAL A 5 -3.67 -20.30 8.81
CA VAL A 5 -3.55 -21.67 9.31
C VAL A 5 -4.84 -22.43 9.02
N SER A 6 -4.69 -23.72 8.70
CA SER A 6 -5.80 -24.67 8.65
C SER A 6 -5.49 -25.81 9.61
N ILE A 7 -6.42 -26.12 10.50
CA ILE A 7 -6.35 -27.21 11.48
C ILE A 7 -7.54 -28.12 11.21
N GLN A 8 -7.26 -29.37 10.89
CA GLN A 8 -8.28 -30.32 10.50
C GLN A 8 -8.35 -31.48 11.50
N ARG A 9 -9.55 -31.77 11.99
CA ARG A 9 -9.88 -32.97 12.73
C ARG A 9 -8.85 -33.34 13.83
N GLU A 10 -8.14 -34.43 13.65
CA GLU A 10 -7.15 -34.98 14.59
C GLU A 10 -5.95 -34.06 14.85
N GLN A 11 -5.78 -33.01 14.05
CA GLN A 11 -4.75 -31.98 14.30
C GLN A 11 -5.11 -31.04 15.45
N HIS A 12 -6.37 -31.08 15.94
CA HIS A 12 -6.77 -30.30 17.10
C HIS A 12 -6.21 -30.92 18.37
N PHE A 13 -5.62 -30.06 19.22
CA PHE A 13 -5.07 -30.48 20.52
C PHE A 13 -6.16 -30.99 21.49
N ILE A 14 -7.36 -30.37 21.42
CA ILE A 14 -8.46 -30.71 22.31
C ILE A 14 -9.34 -31.79 21.67
N ALA A 15 -9.51 -32.93 22.34
CA ALA A 15 -10.27 -34.07 21.84
C ALA A 15 -11.71 -33.76 21.45
N SER A 16 -12.38 -32.81 22.13
CA SER A 16 -13.72 -32.37 21.75
C SER A 16 -13.81 -31.71 20.39
N ASN A 17 -12.69 -31.24 19.83
CA ASN A 17 -12.64 -30.50 18.58
C ASN A 17 -12.21 -31.36 17.38
N ILE A 18 -11.97 -32.65 17.56
CA ILE A 18 -11.54 -33.56 16.48
C ILE A 18 -12.57 -33.74 15.34
N ALA A 19 -13.82 -33.32 15.55
CA ALA A 19 -14.84 -33.29 14.50
C ALA A 19 -14.80 -32.00 13.67
N MET A 20 -13.97 -31.04 14.03
CA MET A 20 -13.93 -29.71 13.40
C MET A 20 -12.83 -29.61 12.35
N SER A 21 -13.08 -28.78 11.34
CA SER A 21 -12.08 -28.21 10.44
C SER A 21 -12.13 -26.69 10.58
N CYS A 22 -11.00 -26.08 10.94
CA CYS A 22 -10.87 -24.65 11.20
C CYS A 22 -9.87 -24.02 10.22
N MET A 23 -10.25 -22.89 9.65
CA MET A 23 -9.41 -22.11 8.74
C MET A 23 -9.38 -20.67 9.22
N GLY A 24 -8.22 -20.18 9.63
CA GLY A 24 -8.04 -18.84 10.16
C GLY A 24 -6.98 -18.04 9.43
N ALA A 25 -7.20 -16.75 9.28
CA ALA A 25 -6.25 -15.79 8.70
C ALA A 25 -6.09 -14.56 9.59
N PRO A 26 -4.86 -14.06 9.79
CA PRO A 26 -4.62 -12.85 10.57
C PRO A 26 -5.07 -11.61 9.77
N ILE A 27 -5.51 -10.59 10.50
CA ILE A 27 -5.79 -9.25 10.01
C ILE A 27 -4.85 -8.29 10.72
N PHE A 28 -4.08 -7.52 9.96
CA PHE A 28 -3.15 -6.53 10.51
C PHE A 28 -3.76 -5.14 10.41
N ASP A 29 -3.46 -4.28 11.38
CA ASP A 29 -3.88 -2.88 11.36
C ASP A 29 -3.00 -2.04 10.40
N ALA A 30 -3.32 -0.74 10.30
CA ALA A 30 -2.60 0.20 9.45
C ALA A 30 -1.13 0.41 9.87
N GLN A 31 -0.76 0.03 11.10
CA GLN A 31 0.59 0.07 11.64
C GLN A 31 1.36 -1.24 11.46
N GLY A 32 0.69 -2.29 10.97
CA GLY A 32 1.26 -3.63 10.75
C GLY A 32 1.26 -4.52 12.01
N ALA A 33 0.53 -4.14 13.06
CA ALA A 33 0.31 -4.98 14.23
C ALA A 33 -0.87 -5.93 14.01
N LEU A 34 -0.82 -7.12 14.62
CA LEU A 34 -1.93 -8.07 14.56
C LEU A 34 -3.14 -7.50 15.32
N ALA A 35 -4.21 -7.18 14.60
CA ALA A 35 -5.45 -6.60 15.15
C ALA A 35 -6.52 -7.65 15.43
N ALA A 36 -6.68 -8.63 14.53
CA ALA A 36 -7.72 -9.65 14.62
C ALA A 36 -7.34 -10.93 13.89
N VAL A 37 -8.20 -11.94 14.01
CA VAL A 37 -8.15 -13.17 13.21
C VAL A 37 -9.55 -13.40 12.66
N LEU A 38 -9.64 -13.61 11.34
CA LEU A 38 -10.85 -14.12 10.71
C LEU A 38 -10.79 -15.64 10.71
N ASP A 39 -11.82 -16.30 11.27
CA ASP A 39 -11.88 -17.75 11.39
C ASP A 39 -13.18 -18.30 10.83
N ILE A 40 -13.11 -19.44 10.17
CA ILE A 40 -14.23 -20.28 9.80
C ILE A 40 -14.01 -21.67 10.39
N SER A 41 -14.98 -22.14 11.17
CA SER A 41 -14.98 -23.47 11.76
C SER A 41 -16.19 -24.26 11.31
N SER A 42 -16.02 -25.54 10.97
CA SER A 42 -17.10 -26.42 10.54
C SER A 42 -16.93 -27.85 11.04
N CYS A 43 -18.04 -28.44 11.47
CA CYS A 43 -18.11 -29.86 11.86
C CYS A 43 -18.62 -30.78 10.71
N ARG A 44 -18.73 -30.26 9.49
CA ARG A 44 -19.20 -31.04 8.33
C ARG A 44 -18.15 -32.07 7.92
N ALA A 45 -18.59 -33.31 7.71
CA ALA A 45 -17.72 -34.41 7.34
C ALA A 45 -17.21 -34.32 5.87
N ASP A 46 -17.95 -33.60 5.01
CA ASP A 46 -17.65 -33.45 3.59
C ASP A 46 -16.68 -32.29 3.28
N ILE A 47 -16.23 -31.55 4.30
CA ILE A 47 -15.20 -30.50 4.14
C ILE A 47 -13.82 -31.13 4.28
N GLU A 48 -13.27 -31.61 3.17
CA GLU A 48 -11.96 -32.27 3.09
C GLU A 48 -11.20 -31.87 1.82
N GLY A 49 -9.89 -32.09 1.84
CA GLY A 49 -9.01 -31.95 0.70
C GLY A 49 -9.11 -30.58 -0.02
N PRO A 50 -9.48 -30.57 -1.31
CA PRO A 50 -9.56 -29.33 -2.09
C PRO A 50 -10.56 -28.30 -1.55
N VAL A 51 -11.65 -28.75 -0.91
CA VAL A 51 -12.66 -27.86 -0.34
C VAL A 51 -12.07 -27.05 0.81
N VAL A 52 -11.27 -27.67 1.69
CA VAL A 52 -10.56 -26.97 2.77
C VAL A 52 -9.63 -25.90 2.21
N GLN A 53 -8.88 -26.22 1.14
CA GLN A 53 -7.98 -25.26 0.51
C GLN A 53 -8.74 -24.07 -0.09
N LEU A 54 -9.87 -24.31 -0.74
CA LEU A 54 -10.73 -23.26 -1.29
C LEU A 54 -11.26 -22.33 -0.20
N ILE A 55 -11.76 -22.90 0.92
CA ILE A 55 -12.25 -22.11 2.05
C ILE A 55 -11.10 -21.34 2.70
N ALA A 56 -9.94 -21.97 2.92
CA ALA A 56 -8.78 -21.31 3.50
C ALA A 56 -8.29 -20.12 2.62
N GLN A 57 -8.36 -20.28 1.29
CA GLN A 57 -8.06 -19.18 0.37
C GLN A 57 -9.10 -18.06 0.50
N ALA A 58 -10.40 -18.38 0.51
CA ALA A 58 -11.47 -17.39 0.66
C ALA A 58 -11.36 -16.63 1.98
N VAL A 59 -11.01 -17.31 3.07
CA VAL A 59 -10.76 -16.67 4.40
C VAL A 59 -9.56 -15.73 4.32
N SER A 60 -8.48 -16.14 3.67
CA SER A 60 -7.29 -15.32 3.50
C SER A 60 -7.56 -14.09 2.63
N ASP A 61 -8.31 -14.25 1.55
CA ASP A 61 -8.69 -13.15 0.66
C ASP A 61 -9.61 -12.15 1.37
N ALA A 62 -10.59 -12.63 2.15
CA ALA A 62 -11.47 -11.78 2.95
C ALA A 62 -10.70 -11.02 4.03
N ALA A 63 -9.78 -11.68 4.74
CA ALA A 63 -8.90 -11.02 5.71
C ALA A 63 -8.05 -9.92 5.06
N GLY A 64 -7.46 -10.21 3.89
CA GLY A 64 -6.70 -9.23 3.12
C GLY A 64 -7.55 -8.04 2.64
N GLN A 65 -8.81 -8.27 2.27
CA GLN A 65 -9.72 -7.18 1.90
C GLN A 65 -10.04 -6.27 3.10
N ILE A 66 -10.35 -6.87 4.26
CA ILE A 66 -10.60 -6.12 5.50
C ILE A 66 -9.36 -5.27 5.86
N GLU A 67 -8.16 -5.84 5.76
CA GLU A 67 -6.90 -5.12 5.99
C GLU A 67 -6.72 -3.94 5.02
N ALA A 68 -7.03 -4.14 3.73
CA ALA A 68 -6.94 -3.10 2.72
C ALA A 68 -7.92 -1.96 2.98
N ASP A 69 -9.17 -2.29 3.27
CA ASP A 69 -10.23 -1.30 3.54
C ASP A 69 -9.90 -0.49 4.79
N HIS A 70 -9.51 -1.17 5.88
CA HIS A 70 -9.07 -0.50 7.10
C HIS A 70 -7.85 0.42 6.88
N PHE A 71 -6.87 -0.02 6.08
CA PHE A 71 -5.71 0.82 5.74
C PHE A 71 -6.11 2.07 4.96
N CYS A 72 -7.00 1.93 3.98
CA CYS A 72 -7.50 3.05 3.19
C CYS A 72 -8.31 4.04 4.04
N ASP A 73 -9.17 3.54 4.93
CA ASP A 73 -9.97 4.38 5.83
C ASP A 73 -9.09 5.12 6.84
N PHE A 74 -8.10 4.44 7.42
CA PHE A 74 -7.15 5.05 8.36
C PHE A 74 -6.33 6.17 7.71
N HIS A 75 -5.95 6.00 6.46
CA HIS A 75 -5.21 6.97 5.67
C HIS A 75 -6.10 7.77 4.72
N SER A 76 -7.37 7.99 5.09
CA SER A 76 -8.31 8.79 4.31
C SER A 76 -7.74 10.19 4.05
N GLY A 77 -7.79 10.64 2.79
CA GLY A 77 -7.20 11.92 2.36
C GLY A 77 -5.75 11.85 1.90
N LEU A 78 -5.08 10.72 2.07
CA LEU A 78 -3.75 10.49 1.50
C LEU A 78 -3.84 9.73 0.16
N ARG A 79 -2.79 9.85 -0.64
CA ARG A 79 -2.67 9.07 -1.88
C ARG A 79 -2.24 7.64 -1.57
N ILE A 80 -3.07 6.65 -1.90
CA ILE A 80 -2.74 5.25 -1.73
C ILE A 80 -2.10 4.70 -3.00
N LEU A 81 -0.87 4.19 -2.87
CA LEU A 81 -0.18 3.45 -3.93
C LEU A 81 -0.32 1.96 -3.66
N ARG A 82 -0.66 1.21 -4.72
CA ARG A 82 -0.72 -0.25 -4.66
C ARG A 82 0.53 -0.82 -5.35
N GLY A 83 1.30 -1.59 -4.60
CA GLY A 83 2.44 -2.33 -5.14
C GLY A 83 2.02 -3.58 -5.92
N ALA A 84 2.91 -4.06 -6.79
CA ALA A 84 2.78 -5.38 -7.37
C ALA A 84 3.11 -6.40 -6.28
N GLY A 85 2.10 -7.04 -5.74
CA GLY A 85 2.21 -8.13 -4.76
C GLY A 85 1.52 -9.37 -5.28
N ASP A 86 1.79 -10.50 -4.65
CA ASP A 86 0.97 -11.69 -4.83
C ASP A 86 -0.46 -11.32 -4.42
N ARG A 87 -1.36 -11.27 -5.41
CA ARG A 87 -2.74 -10.79 -5.29
C ARG A 87 -3.57 -11.61 -4.29
N THR A 88 -3.00 -12.63 -3.71
CA THR A 88 -3.71 -13.70 -3.04
C THR A 88 -3.61 -13.69 -1.51
N ARG A 89 -2.76 -12.90 -0.87
CA ARG A 89 -2.53 -13.10 0.59
C ARG A 89 -2.47 -11.87 1.49
N SER A 90 -1.98 -10.74 1.01
CA SER A 90 -1.92 -9.51 1.83
C SER A 90 -1.75 -8.30 0.93
N PRO A 91 -2.51 -7.23 1.15
CA PRO A 91 -2.45 -6.05 0.31
C PRO A 91 -1.10 -5.32 0.48
N VAL A 92 -0.43 -5.03 -0.62
CA VAL A 92 0.78 -4.20 -0.65
C VAL A 92 0.36 -2.76 -0.90
N LEU A 93 0.17 -1.98 0.16
CA LEU A 93 -0.29 -0.60 0.09
C LEU A 93 0.69 0.35 0.79
N LEU A 94 0.90 1.51 0.19
CA LEU A 94 1.66 2.63 0.74
C LEU A 94 0.75 3.86 0.78
N ALA A 95 0.75 4.58 1.90
CA ALA A 95 0.10 5.87 2.02
C ALA A 95 1.15 6.97 1.83
N VAL A 96 0.87 7.91 0.92
CA VAL A 96 1.80 8.97 0.51
C VAL A 96 1.15 10.33 0.73
N ASP A 97 1.84 11.23 1.41
CA ASP A 97 1.37 12.57 1.68
C ASP A 97 1.55 13.54 0.50
N ALA A 98 1.22 14.83 0.72
CA ALA A 98 1.32 15.87 -0.29
C ALA A 98 2.76 16.18 -0.70
N ASP A 99 3.73 15.89 0.16
CA ASP A 99 5.17 16.10 -0.07
C ASP A 99 5.84 14.91 -0.75
N ASP A 100 5.05 13.92 -1.19
CA ASP A 100 5.51 12.69 -1.84
C ASP A 100 6.32 11.78 -0.89
N LEU A 101 6.03 11.88 0.42
CA LEU A 101 6.63 11.02 1.43
C LEU A 101 5.70 9.84 1.76
N VAL A 102 6.25 8.65 1.86
CA VAL A 102 5.56 7.46 2.39
C VAL A 102 5.43 7.65 3.91
N VAL A 103 4.20 7.77 4.38
CA VAL A 103 3.85 7.98 5.80
C VAL A 103 3.12 6.79 6.41
N GLY A 104 2.71 5.82 5.60
CA GLY A 104 2.08 4.58 6.01
C GLY A 104 2.37 3.44 5.05
N ALA A 105 2.39 2.21 5.57
CA ALA A 105 2.61 1.01 4.78
C ALA A 105 1.99 -0.21 5.47
N THR A 106 1.26 -1.04 4.72
CA THR A 106 0.78 -2.35 5.21
C THR A 106 1.95 -3.26 5.55
N LEU A 107 1.72 -4.29 6.38
CA LEU A 107 2.77 -5.24 6.74
C LEU A 107 3.42 -5.90 5.51
N ALA A 108 2.63 -6.24 4.50
CA ALA A 108 3.14 -6.79 3.25
C ALA A 108 4.03 -5.79 2.48
N ALA A 109 3.63 -4.52 2.42
CA ALA A 109 4.44 -3.46 1.81
C ALA A 109 5.74 -3.24 2.59
N ARG A 110 5.70 -3.25 3.92
CA ARG A 110 6.91 -3.13 4.75
C ARG A 110 7.92 -4.25 4.46
N LYS A 111 7.43 -5.48 4.35
CA LYS A 111 8.28 -6.63 3.98
C LYS A 111 8.86 -6.51 2.58
N GLN A 112 8.02 -6.13 1.60
CA GLN A 112 8.43 -6.04 0.20
C GLN A 112 9.46 -4.94 -0.05
N PHE A 113 9.29 -3.78 0.60
CA PHE A 113 10.17 -2.62 0.40
C PHE A 113 11.25 -2.45 1.47
N GLY A 114 11.45 -3.45 2.35
CA GLY A 114 12.47 -3.40 3.39
C GLY A 114 12.26 -2.27 4.41
N LEU A 115 11.00 -1.92 4.69
CA LEU A 115 10.65 -0.92 5.69
C LEU A 115 10.60 -1.54 7.10
N PRO A 116 10.77 -0.74 8.18
CA PRO A 116 10.65 -1.24 9.55
C PRO A 116 9.30 -1.93 9.79
N LEU A 117 9.33 -3.14 10.37
CA LEU A 117 8.14 -3.96 10.57
C LEU A 117 7.31 -3.52 11.76
N ARG A 118 7.85 -2.74 12.68
CA ARG A 118 7.19 -2.26 13.90
C ARG A 118 7.16 -0.74 13.96
N THR A 119 6.02 -0.25 14.28
CA THR A 119 5.53 1.05 14.71
C THR A 119 6.12 2.30 14.08
N ASP A 120 7.24 2.79 14.44
CA ASP A 120 7.65 4.14 14.07
C ASP A 120 8.62 4.13 12.90
N PHE A 121 8.09 4.12 11.68
CA PHE A 121 9.00 4.40 10.60
C PHE A 121 8.99 5.89 10.24
N THR A 122 10.19 6.45 10.12
CA THR A 122 10.36 7.82 9.66
C THR A 122 9.88 7.93 8.20
N PRO A 123 9.07 8.96 7.86
CA PRO A 123 8.66 9.20 6.49
C PRO A 123 9.83 9.21 5.51
N LYS A 124 9.68 8.55 4.37
CA LYS A 124 10.70 8.44 3.33
C LYS A 124 10.14 8.87 1.98
N PRO A 125 10.96 9.49 1.11
CA PRO A 125 10.52 9.79 -0.26
C PRO A 125 9.99 8.54 -0.96
N ALA A 126 8.83 8.65 -1.63
CA ALA A 126 8.21 7.53 -2.34
C ALA A 126 9.13 6.98 -3.45
N SER A 127 9.93 7.84 -4.09
CA SER A 127 10.93 7.44 -5.07
C SER A 127 12.00 6.50 -4.50
N ASP A 128 12.39 6.71 -3.24
CA ASP A 128 13.43 5.92 -2.59
C ASP A 128 12.89 4.53 -2.20
N VAL A 129 11.62 4.49 -1.73
CA VAL A 129 10.93 3.25 -1.38
C VAL A 129 10.64 2.39 -2.62
N LEU A 130 10.22 3.02 -3.72
CA LEU A 130 9.86 2.33 -4.96
C LEU A 130 11.06 1.98 -5.87
N GLY A 131 12.26 2.40 -5.49
CA GLY A 131 13.47 2.12 -6.28
C GLY A 131 13.65 2.99 -7.52
N ASP A 132 12.84 4.04 -7.67
CA ASP A 132 12.88 4.97 -8.82
C ASP A 132 14.05 5.97 -8.75
N SER A 133 14.95 5.81 -7.78
CA SER A 133 16.04 6.75 -7.48
C SER A 133 17.08 6.87 -8.61
N LYS A 134 17.15 5.92 -9.53
CA LYS A 134 18.15 5.91 -10.62
C LYS A 134 17.74 6.69 -11.88
N ALA A 135 16.46 7.03 -12.04
CA ALA A 135 15.97 7.58 -13.31
C ALA A 135 15.71 9.09 -13.30
N ARG A 136 15.76 9.75 -12.14
CA ARG A 136 15.38 11.18 -12.04
C ARG A 136 16.38 11.90 -11.18
N GLY A 137 17.20 12.76 -11.81
CA GLY A 137 18.19 13.58 -11.14
C GLY A 137 17.73 14.07 -9.76
N THR A 138 18.49 13.72 -8.76
CA THR A 138 18.32 14.21 -7.41
C THR A 138 18.89 15.63 -7.36
N GLY A 139 18.08 16.58 -6.93
CA GLY A 139 18.55 17.95 -6.77
C GLY A 139 17.42 18.97 -6.96
N PHE A 140 17.70 20.17 -6.54
CA PHE A 140 16.75 21.27 -6.58
C PHE A 140 16.20 21.53 -7.99
N GLU A 141 17.03 21.47 -9.02
CA GLU A 141 16.65 21.67 -10.41
C GLU A 141 15.68 20.61 -10.94
N SER A 142 15.83 19.35 -10.55
CA SER A 142 14.91 18.27 -10.92
C SER A 142 13.58 18.36 -10.18
N ALA A 143 13.58 18.81 -8.93
CA ALA A 143 12.37 19.09 -8.17
C ALA A 143 11.60 20.27 -8.79
N GLU A 144 12.29 21.37 -9.13
CA GLU A 144 11.73 22.51 -9.82
C GLU A 144 11.11 22.10 -11.16
N ARG A 145 11.83 21.31 -11.95
CA ARG A 145 11.33 20.81 -13.24
C ARG A 145 10.06 19.99 -13.10
N ARG A 146 9.98 19.11 -12.09
CA ARG A 146 8.77 18.31 -11.82
C ARG A 146 7.59 19.19 -11.46
N GLU A 147 7.79 20.17 -10.58
CA GLU A 147 6.71 21.04 -10.13
C GLU A 147 6.20 21.96 -11.25
N LEU A 148 7.12 22.53 -12.04
CA LEU A 148 6.74 23.31 -13.22
C LEU A 148 5.93 22.47 -14.22
N ARG A 149 6.35 21.22 -14.51
CA ARG A 149 5.59 20.33 -15.40
C ARG A 149 4.20 20.01 -14.87
N ARG A 150 4.06 19.78 -13.55
CA ARG A 150 2.76 19.53 -12.92
C ARG A 150 1.84 20.72 -13.03
N ALA A 151 2.35 21.92 -12.74
CA ALA A 151 1.55 23.15 -12.83
C ALA A 151 1.10 23.45 -14.26
N ILE A 152 1.98 23.30 -15.24
CA ILE A 152 1.65 23.49 -16.66
C ILE A 152 0.61 22.46 -17.12
N ALA A 153 0.75 21.20 -16.72
CA ALA A 153 -0.21 20.14 -17.06
C ALA A 153 -1.60 20.37 -16.41
N ARG A 154 -1.64 20.80 -15.15
CA ARG A 154 -2.92 21.12 -14.47
C ARG A 154 -3.65 22.30 -15.10
N ALA A 155 -2.90 23.22 -15.69
CA ALA A 155 -3.43 24.40 -16.39
C ALA A 155 -3.63 24.15 -17.90
N ASP A 156 -3.64 22.89 -18.37
CA ASP A 156 -3.82 22.52 -19.79
C ASP A 156 -2.89 23.31 -20.74
N GLY A 157 -1.67 23.61 -20.30
CA GLY A 157 -0.68 24.40 -21.05
C GLY A 157 -0.84 25.91 -20.90
N ASN A 158 -1.83 26.41 -20.16
CA ASN A 158 -2.02 27.86 -19.94
C ASN A 158 -0.95 28.40 -18.96
N MET A 159 0.09 29.02 -19.50
CA MET A 159 1.23 29.56 -18.75
C MET A 159 0.84 30.64 -17.74
N SER A 160 -0.22 31.40 -17.98
CA SER A 160 -0.68 32.45 -17.06
C SER A 160 -1.35 31.83 -15.81
N GLU A 161 -2.13 30.79 -15.99
CA GLU A 161 -2.80 30.04 -14.94
C GLU A 161 -1.79 29.21 -14.12
N ALA A 162 -0.87 28.54 -14.78
CA ALA A 162 0.21 27.82 -14.16
C ALA A 162 1.08 28.73 -13.28
N ALA A 163 1.41 29.94 -13.76
CA ALA A 163 2.18 30.92 -13.00
C ALA A 163 1.42 31.40 -11.76
N ARG A 164 0.11 31.62 -11.86
CA ARG A 164 -0.75 31.97 -10.72
C ARG A 164 -0.79 30.86 -9.68
N ALA A 165 -0.93 29.61 -10.12
CA ALA A 165 -0.93 28.44 -9.24
C ALA A 165 0.39 28.28 -8.46
N LEU A 166 1.49 28.65 -9.08
CA LEU A 166 2.84 28.60 -8.47
C LEU A 166 3.24 29.86 -7.69
N GLY A 167 2.37 30.89 -7.65
CA GLY A 167 2.68 32.15 -6.97
C GLY A 167 3.81 32.96 -7.63
N VAL A 168 4.06 32.78 -8.94
CA VAL A 168 5.12 33.49 -9.67
C VAL A 168 4.57 34.30 -10.84
N SER A 169 5.35 35.24 -11.37
CA SER A 169 4.96 35.94 -12.59
C SER A 169 5.06 35.03 -13.82
N ARG A 170 4.22 35.28 -14.86
CA ARG A 170 4.27 34.54 -16.12
C ARG A 170 5.66 34.58 -16.78
N SER A 171 6.34 35.71 -16.72
CA SER A 171 7.70 35.85 -17.25
C SER A 171 8.73 35.01 -16.47
N THR A 172 8.59 34.93 -15.16
CA THR A 172 9.43 34.07 -14.30
C THR A 172 9.22 32.60 -14.62
N LEU A 173 7.94 32.16 -14.75
CA LEU A 173 7.63 30.79 -15.13
C LEU A 173 8.21 30.45 -16.51
N TYR A 174 8.02 31.32 -17.50
CA TYR A 174 8.50 31.08 -18.86
C TYR A 174 10.03 30.93 -18.89
N ARG A 175 10.76 31.85 -18.24
CA ARG A 175 12.22 31.80 -18.15
C ARG A 175 12.72 30.51 -17.50
N ARG A 176 12.09 30.08 -16.41
CA ARG A 176 12.48 28.84 -15.71
C ARG A 176 12.13 27.60 -16.53
N ALA A 177 10.94 27.55 -17.11
CA ALA A 177 10.50 26.47 -17.96
C ALA A 177 11.39 26.31 -19.22
N SER A 178 11.79 27.40 -19.86
CA SER A 178 12.73 27.40 -20.99
C SER A 178 14.11 26.92 -20.57
N LYS A 179 14.66 27.42 -19.45
CA LYS A 179 15.95 26.95 -18.90
C LYS A 179 15.97 25.44 -18.66
N LEU A 180 14.84 24.87 -18.26
CA LEU A 180 14.68 23.44 -17.96
C LEU A 180 14.21 22.61 -19.17
N GLY A 181 14.10 23.20 -20.36
CA GLY A 181 13.69 22.53 -21.59
C GLY A 181 12.25 22.02 -21.58
N LEU A 182 11.36 22.73 -20.90
CA LEU A 182 9.93 22.40 -20.81
C LEU A 182 9.06 23.16 -21.83
N VAL A 183 9.56 24.27 -22.35
CA VAL A 183 8.95 25.09 -23.39
C VAL A 183 10.05 25.61 -24.32
N ASN A 184 9.71 25.72 -25.60
CA ASN A 184 10.59 26.32 -26.61
C ASN A 184 10.42 27.83 -26.65
#